data_1dfeccbad3b07c3461e1a58683e4e415
#
_entry.id   1dfeccbad3b07c3461e1a58683e4e415
#
_cell.length_a   1.000
_cell.length_b   1.000
_cell.length_c   1.000
_cell.angle_alpha   90.00
_cell.angle_beta   90.00
_cell.angle_gamma   90.00
#
_symmetry.space_group_name_H-M   'P 1'
#
loop_
_entity.id
_entity.type
_entity.pdbx_description
1 polymer ?
#
loop_
_entity_poly.entity_id
_entity_poly.type
_entity_poly.pdbx_seq_one_letter_code
_entity_poly.pdbx_strand_id
1 'polypeptide(L)'
;TAHAYNNENGVGAAIKESGVPREEIWVASKLWPTEYGEGKTLEAIDAMLERLGLEYIDLLYIHQPIGDYVGAWKDMEKAYEQGKVRALGISNCDAKEEAYNAIVEGMKVKPAVHQIECHPYAQRLDMRKKHEPYQIVTECWFPLGHGDKNLLSDATIAAIARKHNKTIVQIILRWHIQEGFSVIPGNTNPEWIKENISIFDFKLDEEDMKTMRSLNQEKRFYNMS
;
A
#
# COMPACT_ATOMS: atom_id res chain seq x y z
N THR A 1 8.98 -2.10 -0.37
CA THR A 1 9.63 -3.01 0.56
C THR A 1 9.31 -2.66 2.02
N ALA A 2 10.04 -3.20 2.99
CA ALA A 2 9.98 -2.88 4.42
C ALA A 2 11.24 -3.41 5.13
N HIS A 3 11.57 -2.80 6.27
CA HIS A 3 12.64 -3.32 7.15
C HIS A 3 12.43 -4.82 7.49
N ALA A 4 11.21 -5.19 7.85
CA ALA A 4 10.85 -6.56 8.22
C ALA A 4 11.05 -7.61 7.11
N TYR A 5 11.19 -7.20 5.86
CA TYR A 5 11.36 -8.13 4.73
C TYR A 5 12.82 -8.51 4.49
N ASN A 6 13.77 -7.85 5.15
CA ASN A 6 15.22 -8.10 5.05
C ASN A 6 15.75 -8.10 3.59
N ASN A 7 15.16 -7.32 2.71
CA ASN A 7 15.51 -7.29 1.28
C ASN A 7 15.81 -5.88 0.73
N GLU A 8 15.98 -4.88 1.60
CA GLU A 8 16.23 -3.49 1.17
C GLU A 8 17.52 -3.36 0.34
N ASN A 9 18.58 -4.10 0.71
CA ASN A 9 19.83 -4.15 -0.10
C ASN A 9 19.57 -4.67 -1.52
N GLY A 10 18.73 -5.71 -1.67
CA GLY A 10 18.36 -6.26 -2.98
C GLY A 10 17.51 -5.30 -3.80
N VAL A 11 16.61 -4.56 -3.15
CA VAL A 11 15.82 -3.51 -3.81
C VAL A 11 16.72 -2.39 -4.30
N GLY A 12 17.66 -1.93 -3.47
CA GLY A 12 18.64 -0.90 -3.87
C GLY A 12 19.51 -1.35 -5.05
N ALA A 13 20.00 -2.58 -5.02
CA ALA A 13 20.77 -3.17 -6.12
C ALA A 13 19.94 -3.20 -7.42
N ALA A 14 18.68 -3.66 -7.35
CA ALA A 14 17.77 -3.73 -8.50
C ALA A 14 17.49 -2.33 -9.10
N ILE A 15 17.29 -1.32 -8.26
CA ILE A 15 17.12 0.07 -8.71
C ILE A 15 18.36 0.53 -9.48
N LYS A 16 19.54 0.32 -8.92
CA LYS A 16 20.81 0.70 -9.55
C LYS A 16 21.04 -0.02 -10.88
N GLU A 17 20.75 -1.33 -10.92
CA GLU A 17 20.96 -2.16 -12.12
C GLU A 17 19.92 -1.91 -13.22
N SER A 18 18.75 -1.38 -12.87
CA SER A 18 17.66 -1.12 -13.81
C SER A 18 18.02 -0.11 -14.89
N GLY A 19 18.97 0.80 -14.62
CA GLY A 19 19.31 1.91 -15.49
C GLY A 19 18.20 2.96 -15.64
N VAL A 20 17.07 2.82 -14.92
CA VAL A 20 15.99 3.81 -14.89
C VAL A 20 16.40 4.98 -13.98
N PRO A 21 16.22 6.24 -14.41
CA PRO A 21 16.49 7.40 -13.56
C PRO A 21 15.77 7.29 -12.21
N ARG A 22 16.47 7.64 -11.12
CA ARG A 22 15.93 7.47 -9.75
C ARG A 22 14.60 8.20 -9.56
N GLU A 23 14.42 9.35 -10.15
CA GLU A 23 13.23 10.17 -10.10
C GLU A 23 12.02 9.57 -10.82
N GLU A 24 12.23 8.58 -11.67
CA GLU A 24 11.16 7.83 -12.35
C GLU A 24 10.71 6.58 -11.57
N ILE A 25 11.42 6.25 -10.49
CA ILE A 25 11.12 5.09 -9.64
C ILE A 25 10.51 5.57 -8.33
N TRP A 26 9.28 5.11 -8.03
CA TRP A 26 8.65 5.34 -6.73
C TRP A 26 9.07 4.26 -5.74
N VAL A 27 9.83 4.63 -4.71
CA VAL A 27 10.34 3.71 -3.69
C VAL A 27 9.62 3.93 -2.38
N ALA A 28 9.00 2.86 -1.86
CA ALA A 28 8.37 2.85 -0.55
C ALA A 28 9.01 1.80 0.37
N SER A 29 9.23 2.18 1.62
CA SER A 29 9.63 1.25 2.69
C SER A 29 8.84 1.50 3.97
N LYS A 30 9.02 0.65 4.96
CA LYS A 30 8.27 0.68 6.21
C LYS A 30 9.20 0.47 7.39
N LEU A 31 9.06 1.29 8.42
CA LEU A 31 9.71 1.11 9.71
C LEU A 31 9.04 -0.03 10.49
N TRP A 32 9.82 -0.81 11.20
CA TRP A 32 9.31 -1.83 12.10
C TRP A 32 9.22 -1.31 13.55
N PRO A 33 8.31 -1.83 14.40
CA PRO A 33 8.13 -1.32 15.77
C PRO A 33 9.38 -1.25 16.63
N THR A 34 10.38 -2.12 16.37
CA THR A 34 11.67 -2.07 17.05
C THR A 34 12.49 -0.82 16.73
N GLU A 35 12.14 -0.08 15.69
CA GLU A 35 12.81 1.15 15.25
C GLU A 35 12.05 2.42 15.69
N TYR A 36 10.91 2.27 16.39
CA TYR A 36 10.09 3.40 16.80
C TYR A 36 10.63 4.08 18.04
N GLY A 37 10.49 5.39 18.09
CA GLY A 37 10.80 6.27 19.21
C GLY A 37 11.41 7.59 18.78
N GLU A 38 11.11 8.65 19.51
CA GLU A 38 11.65 9.97 19.24
C GLU A 38 13.18 9.98 19.43
N GLY A 39 13.93 10.47 18.43
CA GLY A 39 15.39 10.40 18.35
C GLY A 39 15.91 9.10 17.70
N LYS A 40 15.31 7.96 18.00
CA LYS A 40 15.72 6.65 17.51
C LYS A 40 15.32 6.38 16.06
N THR A 41 14.12 6.81 15.68
CA THR A 41 13.57 6.54 14.34
C THR A 41 14.34 7.28 13.27
N LEU A 42 14.88 8.45 13.55
CA LEU A 42 15.68 9.19 12.59
C LEU A 42 16.97 8.45 12.21
N GLU A 43 17.65 7.82 13.19
CA GLU A 43 18.80 6.94 12.93
C GLU A 43 18.42 5.71 12.11
N ALA A 44 17.24 5.12 12.38
CA ALA A 44 16.73 3.98 11.62
C ALA A 44 16.43 4.35 10.15
N ILE A 45 15.95 5.57 9.89
CA ILE A 45 15.74 6.09 8.54
C ILE A 45 17.07 6.22 7.80
N ASP A 46 18.10 6.76 8.44
CA ASP A 46 19.43 6.88 7.85
C ASP A 46 20.01 5.49 7.51
N ALA A 47 19.92 4.55 8.42
CA ALA A 47 20.35 3.16 8.17
C ALA A 47 19.52 2.48 7.05
N MET A 48 18.24 2.79 6.91
CA MET A 48 17.39 2.32 5.80
C MET A 48 17.88 2.87 4.45
N LEU A 49 18.18 4.15 4.39
CA LEU A 49 18.71 4.78 3.17
C LEU A 49 20.06 4.19 2.78
N GLU A 50 20.93 3.89 3.74
CA GLU A 50 22.20 3.19 3.50
C GLU A 50 21.98 1.78 2.91
N ARG A 51 21.06 0.98 3.49
CA ARG A 51 20.73 -0.36 2.97
C ARG A 51 20.15 -0.31 1.56
N LEU A 52 19.33 0.68 1.26
CA LEU A 52 18.78 0.92 -0.07
C LEU A 52 19.81 1.52 -1.04
N GLY A 53 20.88 2.14 -0.54
CA GLY A 53 21.83 2.89 -1.35
C GLY A 53 21.21 4.12 -2.01
N LEU A 54 20.29 4.80 -1.33
CA LEU A 54 19.52 5.93 -1.82
C LEU A 54 19.71 7.16 -0.94
N GLU A 55 19.61 8.35 -1.52
CA GLU A 55 19.62 9.62 -0.79
C GLU A 55 18.25 9.97 -0.19
N TYR A 56 17.17 9.47 -0.80
CA TYR A 56 15.80 9.66 -0.35
C TYR A 56 14.91 8.47 -0.73
N ILE A 57 13.80 8.33 -0.04
CA ILE A 57 12.68 7.46 -0.44
C ILE A 57 11.42 8.30 -0.70
N ASP A 58 10.52 7.79 -1.55
CA ASP A 58 9.33 8.53 -1.94
C ASP A 58 8.23 8.41 -0.89
N LEU A 59 8.15 7.28 -0.18
CA LEU A 59 7.12 7.03 0.81
C LEU A 59 7.64 6.15 1.96
N LEU A 60 7.47 6.62 3.20
CA LEU A 60 7.82 5.89 4.41
C LEU A 60 6.59 5.63 5.27
N TYR A 61 6.42 4.38 5.71
CA TYR A 61 5.29 3.98 6.54
C TYR A 61 5.68 3.67 7.98
N ILE A 62 4.79 4.01 8.90
CA ILE A 62 4.59 3.24 10.13
C ILE A 62 3.98 1.88 9.72
N HIS A 63 4.71 0.76 9.90
CA HIS A 63 4.28 -0.56 9.42
C HIS A 63 3.15 -1.14 10.27
N GLN A 64 3.26 -1.00 11.59
CA GLN A 64 2.28 -1.51 12.55
C GLN A 64 1.98 -0.46 13.62
N PRO A 65 0.71 -0.30 14.03
CA PRO A 65 0.30 0.69 15.03
C PRO A 65 0.54 0.17 16.46
N ILE A 66 1.76 -0.21 16.78
CA ILE A 66 2.20 -0.71 18.10
C ILE A 66 3.49 -0.04 18.52
N GLY A 67 3.79 -0.01 19.83
CA GLY A 67 4.98 0.65 20.36
C GLY A 67 4.85 2.19 20.29
N ASP A 68 5.99 2.89 20.25
CA ASP A 68 6.04 4.35 20.20
C ASP A 68 5.91 4.89 18.76
N TYR A 69 4.80 4.59 18.10
CA TYR A 69 4.53 5.09 16.74
C TYR A 69 4.35 6.62 16.68
N VAL A 70 3.97 7.26 17.80
CA VAL A 70 3.87 8.71 17.87
C VAL A 70 5.25 9.36 17.88
N GLY A 71 6.19 8.85 18.69
CA GLY A 71 7.59 9.29 18.67
C GLY A 71 8.24 9.02 17.31
N ALA A 72 7.96 7.87 16.71
CA ALA A 72 8.42 7.56 15.36
C ALA A 72 7.89 8.56 14.32
N TRP A 73 6.61 8.91 14.37
CA TRP A 73 6.03 9.88 13.43
C TRP A 73 6.67 11.25 13.50
N LYS A 74 6.98 11.74 14.71
CA LYS A 74 7.71 13.02 14.90
C LYS A 74 9.09 13.01 14.22
N ASP A 75 9.80 11.89 14.29
CA ASP A 75 11.09 11.75 13.60
C ASP A 75 10.89 11.60 12.07
N MET A 76 9.83 10.95 11.63
CA MET A 76 9.46 10.90 10.21
C MET A 76 9.13 12.31 9.67
N GLU A 77 8.47 13.16 10.45
CA GLU A 77 8.25 14.57 10.09
C GLU A 77 9.57 15.35 9.94
N LYS A 78 10.55 15.10 10.82
CA LYS A 78 11.90 15.68 10.68
C LYS A 78 12.60 15.19 9.41
N ALA A 79 12.52 13.88 9.11
CA ALA A 79 13.09 13.31 7.90
C ALA A 79 12.42 13.85 6.61
N TYR A 80 11.11 14.11 6.68
CA TYR A 80 10.37 14.77 5.61
C TYR A 80 10.85 16.23 5.40
N GLU A 81 11.02 17.00 6.47
CA GLU A 81 11.57 18.37 6.42
C GLU A 81 13.00 18.40 5.89
N GLN A 82 13.80 17.36 6.16
CA GLN A 82 15.17 17.19 5.65
C GLN A 82 15.23 16.70 4.18
N GLY A 83 14.10 16.37 3.58
CA GLY A 83 14.05 15.84 2.21
C GLY A 83 14.48 14.37 2.05
N LYS A 84 14.72 13.65 3.15
CA LYS A 84 15.03 12.22 3.16
C LYS A 84 13.83 11.35 2.79
N VAL A 85 12.62 11.84 3.05
CA VAL A 85 11.35 11.19 2.76
C VAL A 85 10.43 12.19 2.08
N ARG A 86 9.80 11.82 0.96
CA ARG A 86 8.91 12.71 0.20
C ARG A 86 7.46 12.68 0.64
N ALA A 87 7.00 11.55 1.18
CA ALA A 87 5.65 11.38 1.70
C ALA A 87 5.65 10.42 2.90
N LEU A 88 4.71 10.63 3.81
CA LEU A 88 4.53 9.80 4.99
C LEU A 88 3.25 8.98 4.86
N GLY A 89 3.28 7.75 5.35
CA GLY A 89 2.17 6.83 5.32
C GLY A 89 1.98 6.06 6.62
N ILE A 90 0.79 5.55 6.81
CA ILE A 90 0.45 4.61 7.89
C ILE A 90 -0.01 3.28 7.31
N SER A 91 0.20 2.20 8.03
CA SER A 91 -0.27 0.88 7.65
C SER A 91 -0.96 0.21 8.83
N ASN A 92 -2.08 -0.50 8.54
CA ASN A 92 -2.84 -1.28 9.51
C ASN A 92 -3.46 -0.50 10.69
N CYS A 93 -3.50 0.82 10.63
CA CYS A 93 -4.14 1.64 11.67
C CYS A 93 -5.68 1.53 11.68
N ASP A 94 -6.26 0.87 10.68
CA ASP A 94 -7.69 0.57 10.60
C ASP A 94 -8.19 -0.39 11.71
N ALA A 95 -7.27 -1.16 12.30
CA ALA A 95 -7.56 -2.04 13.45
C ALA A 95 -7.46 -1.31 14.80
N LYS A 96 -6.90 -0.09 14.84
CA LYS A 96 -6.66 0.69 16.06
C LYS A 96 -7.02 2.16 15.85
N GLU A 97 -8.27 2.50 16.14
CA GLU A 97 -8.78 3.87 15.96
C GLU A 97 -7.96 4.93 16.72
N GLU A 98 -7.47 4.57 17.91
CA GLU A 98 -6.60 5.46 18.70
C GLU A 98 -5.32 5.82 17.94
N ALA A 99 -4.65 4.83 17.31
CA ALA A 99 -3.44 5.08 16.55
C ALA A 99 -3.71 5.89 15.28
N TYR A 100 -4.82 5.60 14.60
CA TYR A 100 -5.26 6.39 13.45
C TYR A 100 -5.45 7.85 13.83
N ASN A 101 -6.23 8.12 14.88
CA ASN A 101 -6.53 9.50 15.31
C ASN A 101 -5.29 10.22 15.82
N ALA A 102 -4.42 9.55 16.59
CA ALA A 102 -3.18 10.14 17.09
C ALA A 102 -2.29 10.69 15.97
N ILE A 103 -2.24 9.99 14.83
CA ILE A 103 -1.43 10.42 13.68
C ILE A 103 -2.24 11.38 12.79
N VAL A 104 -3.43 10.99 12.35
CA VAL A 104 -4.21 11.77 11.37
C VAL A 104 -4.69 13.10 11.93
N GLU A 105 -5.10 13.14 13.20
CA GLU A 105 -5.58 14.36 13.84
C GLU A 105 -4.48 15.08 14.62
N GLY A 106 -3.62 14.33 15.31
CA GLY A 106 -2.66 14.87 16.27
C GLY A 106 -1.35 15.39 15.68
N MET A 107 -0.92 14.91 14.48
CA MET A 107 0.38 15.27 13.92
C MET A 107 0.30 16.42 12.91
N LYS A 108 1.44 17.12 12.71
CA LYS A 108 1.57 18.27 11.80
C LYS A 108 1.46 17.84 10.33
N VAL A 109 2.27 16.86 9.93
CA VAL A 109 2.23 16.28 8.59
C VAL A 109 1.23 15.13 8.59
N LYS A 110 0.20 15.23 7.75
CA LYS A 110 -0.80 14.18 7.63
C LYS A 110 -0.28 13.05 6.77
N PRO A 111 -0.70 11.79 7.01
CA PRO A 111 -0.34 10.70 6.12
C PRO A 111 -0.94 10.94 4.73
N ALA A 112 -0.13 10.79 3.69
CA ALA A 112 -0.58 10.82 2.30
C ALA A 112 -1.26 9.50 1.90
N VAL A 113 -0.86 8.40 2.54
CA VAL A 113 -1.32 7.05 2.20
C VAL A 113 -1.61 6.25 3.47
N HIS A 114 -2.71 5.49 3.45
CA HIS A 114 -3.00 4.46 4.44
C HIS A 114 -3.07 3.09 3.75
N GLN A 115 -2.12 2.22 4.08
CA GLN A 115 -2.02 0.88 3.52
C GLN A 115 -2.81 -0.11 4.37
N ILE A 116 -3.86 -0.70 3.82
CA ILE A 116 -4.78 -1.62 4.50
C ILE A 116 -5.16 -2.80 3.62
N GLU A 117 -5.66 -3.90 4.22
CA GLU A 117 -6.30 -4.97 3.46
C GLU A 117 -7.52 -4.43 2.72
N CYS A 118 -7.50 -4.56 1.38
CA CYS A 118 -8.63 -4.18 0.56
C CYS A 118 -8.68 -5.04 -0.72
N HIS A 119 -9.84 -5.59 -1.02
CA HIS A 119 -10.14 -6.44 -2.18
C HIS A 119 -11.65 -6.48 -2.40
N PRO A 120 -12.18 -7.09 -3.49
CA PRO A 120 -13.61 -7.04 -3.80
C PRO A 120 -14.55 -7.49 -2.68
N TYR A 121 -14.13 -8.42 -1.80
CA TYR A 121 -14.95 -8.88 -0.67
C TYR A 121 -14.82 -8.04 0.61
N ALA A 122 -13.82 -7.15 0.68
CA ALA A 122 -13.61 -6.20 1.77
C ALA A 122 -13.22 -4.82 1.22
N GLN A 123 -14.19 -4.03 0.81
CA GLN A 123 -13.97 -2.78 0.05
C GLN A 123 -13.70 -1.56 0.94
N ARG A 124 -13.73 -1.74 2.26
CA ARG A 124 -13.32 -0.77 3.27
C ARG A 124 -14.01 0.60 3.13
N LEU A 125 -15.32 0.61 2.90
CA LEU A 125 -16.11 1.82 2.68
C LEU A 125 -16.08 2.80 3.86
N ASP A 126 -16.01 2.28 5.08
CA ASP A 126 -15.86 3.04 6.33
C ASP A 126 -14.54 3.82 6.37
N MET A 127 -13.42 3.16 6.04
CA MET A 127 -12.11 3.78 6.02
C MET A 127 -11.99 4.81 4.89
N ARG A 128 -12.57 4.53 3.72
CA ARG A 128 -12.62 5.49 2.60
C ARG A 128 -13.26 6.81 3.02
N LYS A 129 -14.39 6.75 3.73
CA LYS A 129 -15.05 7.94 4.28
C LYS A 129 -14.18 8.69 5.29
N LYS A 130 -13.43 7.97 6.14
CA LYS A 130 -12.49 8.58 7.09
C LYS A 130 -11.30 9.24 6.38
N HIS A 131 -10.87 8.72 5.23
CA HIS A 131 -9.75 9.26 4.44
C HIS A 131 -10.12 10.54 3.67
N GLU A 132 -11.36 10.66 3.22
CA GLU A 132 -11.81 11.71 2.31
C GLU A 132 -11.50 13.14 2.80
N PRO A 133 -11.78 13.54 4.08
CA PRO A 133 -11.49 14.88 4.57
C PRO A 133 -10.00 15.23 4.56
N TYR A 134 -9.12 14.25 4.63
CA TYR A 134 -7.67 14.40 4.70
C TYR A 134 -6.98 14.11 3.36
N GLN A 135 -7.74 13.71 2.34
CA GLN A 135 -7.22 13.31 1.02
C GLN A 135 -6.20 12.16 1.11
N ILE A 136 -6.37 11.25 2.07
CA ILE A 136 -5.50 10.09 2.25
C ILE A 136 -5.84 9.05 1.18
N VAL A 137 -4.83 8.64 0.42
CA VAL A 137 -4.98 7.54 -0.55
C VAL A 137 -5.03 6.20 0.18
N THR A 138 -6.01 5.39 -0.14
CA THR A 138 -6.03 3.99 0.31
C THR A 138 -5.12 3.15 -0.59
N GLU A 139 -4.08 2.54 -0.03
CA GLU A 139 -3.27 1.55 -0.71
C GLU A 139 -3.65 0.15 -0.24
N CYS A 140 -3.88 -0.75 -1.19
CA CYS A 140 -4.46 -2.06 -0.93
C CYS A 140 -3.38 -3.15 -0.88
N TRP A 141 -3.13 -3.72 0.32
CA TRP A 141 -2.42 -5.00 0.40
C TRP A 141 -3.44 -6.16 0.33
N PHE A 142 -2.98 -7.34 -0.05
CA PHE A 142 -3.85 -8.49 -0.41
C PHE A 142 -4.94 -8.16 -1.43
N PRO A 143 -4.63 -7.38 -2.51
CA PRO A 143 -5.66 -7.02 -3.48
C PRO A 143 -6.32 -8.22 -4.15
N LEU A 144 -5.63 -9.35 -4.17
CA LEU A 144 -6.10 -10.64 -4.71
C LEU A 144 -6.47 -11.63 -3.59
N GLY A 145 -6.80 -11.14 -2.38
CA GLY A 145 -7.21 -11.95 -1.25
C GLY A 145 -6.17 -12.98 -0.79
N HIS A 146 -4.87 -12.68 -0.97
CA HIS A 146 -3.79 -13.62 -0.66
C HIS A 146 -3.92 -14.97 -1.39
N GLY A 147 -4.46 -14.95 -2.61
CA GLY A 147 -4.70 -16.16 -3.39
C GLY A 147 -5.94 -16.96 -2.98
N ASP A 148 -6.92 -16.30 -2.33
CA ASP A 148 -8.18 -16.94 -1.98
C ASP A 148 -8.87 -17.54 -3.21
N LYS A 149 -9.14 -18.84 -3.15
CA LYS A 149 -9.68 -19.58 -4.30
C LYS A 149 -11.10 -19.13 -4.67
N ASN A 150 -11.92 -18.71 -3.70
CA ASN A 150 -13.28 -18.26 -3.99
C ASN A 150 -13.25 -16.93 -4.73
N LEU A 151 -12.40 -15.98 -4.28
CA LEU A 151 -12.23 -14.70 -4.96
C LEU A 151 -11.68 -14.88 -6.39
N LEU A 152 -10.65 -15.72 -6.55
CA LEU A 152 -10.00 -15.94 -7.84
C LEU A 152 -10.76 -16.89 -8.79
N SER A 153 -11.89 -17.45 -8.35
CA SER A 153 -12.82 -18.22 -9.18
C SER A 153 -14.25 -17.68 -9.13
N ASP A 154 -14.46 -16.47 -8.63
CA ASP A 154 -15.77 -15.84 -8.54
C ASP A 154 -16.44 -15.75 -9.92
N ALA A 155 -17.64 -16.33 -10.04
CA ALA A 155 -18.35 -16.43 -11.31
C ALA A 155 -18.74 -15.07 -11.90
N THR A 156 -19.01 -14.09 -11.02
CA THR A 156 -19.35 -12.73 -11.39
C THR A 156 -18.14 -12.02 -11.99
N ILE A 157 -16.99 -12.10 -11.32
CA ILE A 157 -15.75 -11.52 -11.82
C ILE A 157 -15.30 -12.23 -13.11
N ALA A 158 -15.47 -13.55 -13.18
CA ALA A 158 -15.18 -14.33 -14.38
C ALA A 158 -16.04 -13.94 -15.58
N ALA A 159 -17.30 -13.55 -15.37
CA ALA A 159 -18.15 -13.03 -16.44
C ALA A 159 -17.63 -11.68 -16.98
N ILE A 160 -17.22 -10.78 -16.11
CA ILE A 160 -16.60 -9.51 -16.50
C ILE A 160 -15.28 -9.77 -17.24
N ALA A 161 -14.47 -10.72 -16.75
CA ALA A 161 -13.19 -11.08 -17.36
C ALA A 161 -13.39 -11.58 -18.82
N ARG A 162 -14.38 -12.43 -19.07
CA ARG A 162 -14.73 -12.87 -20.43
C ARG A 162 -15.18 -11.71 -21.31
N LYS A 163 -16.00 -10.79 -20.80
CA LYS A 163 -16.48 -9.61 -21.54
C LYS A 163 -15.30 -8.76 -22.05
N HIS A 164 -14.27 -8.60 -21.24
CA HIS A 164 -13.08 -7.77 -21.56
C HIS A 164 -11.93 -8.56 -22.19
N ASN A 165 -12.06 -9.88 -22.36
CA ASN A 165 -10.96 -10.77 -22.77
C ASN A 165 -9.71 -10.58 -21.88
N LYS A 166 -9.91 -10.54 -20.58
CA LYS A 166 -8.90 -10.35 -19.53
C LYS A 166 -8.99 -11.47 -18.49
N THR A 167 -7.99 -11.58 -17.62
CA THR A 167 -8.04 -12.51 -16.49
C THR A 167 -8.81 -11.90 -15.31
N ILE A 168 -9.26 -12.77 -14.39
CA ILE A 168 -9.90 -12.34 -13.13
C ILE A 168 -8.96 -11.41 -12.35
N VAL A 169 -7.66 -11.72 -12.31
CA VAL A 169 -6.63 -10.89 -11.67
C VAL A 169 -6.61 -9.49 -12.27
N GLN A 170 -6.57 -9.38 -13.59
CA GLN A 170 -6.57 -8.08 -14.27
C GLN A 170 -7.86 -7.28 -14.02
N ILE A 171 -9.02 -7.93 -13.95
CA ILE A 171 -10.29 -7.26 -13.60
C ILE A 171 -10.23 -6.71 -12.17
N ILE A 172 -9.78 -7.51 -11.21
CA ILE A 172 -9.67 -7.06 -9.81
C ILE A 172 -8.71 -5.88 -9.68
N LEU A 173 -7.53 -5.97 -10.29
CA LEU A 173 -6.54 -4.88 -10.22
C LEU A 173 -7.04 -3.62 -10.96
N ARG A 174 -7.71 -3.76 -12.11
CA ARG A 174 -8.30 -2.63 -12.83
C ARG A 174 -9.41 -1.96 -12.04
N TRP A 175 -10.25 -2.74 -11.36
CA TRP A 175 -11.26 -2.22 -10.46
C TRP A 175 -10.65 -1.36 -9.35
N HIS A 176 -9.58 -1.81 -8.69
CA HIS A 176 -8.89 -1.02 -7.67
C HIS A 176 -8.46 0.35 -8.21
N ILE A 177 -7.82 0.36 -9.39
CA ILE A 177 -7.35 1.61 -10.01
C ILE A 177 -8.53 2.54 -10.32
N GLN A 178 -9.66 2.01 -10.82
CA GLN A 178 -10.83 2.82 -11.14
C GLN A 178 -11.61 3.29 -9.90
N GLU A 179 -11.48 2.61 -8.77
CA GLU A 179 -11.97 3.08 -7.46
C GLU A 179 -11.06 4.18 -6.85
N GLY A 180 -9.94 4.51 -7.47
CA GLY A 180 -8.98 5.50 -6.95
C GLY A 180 -8.02 4.96 -5.90
N PHE A 181 -7.87 3.62 -5.81
CA PHE A 181 -6.90 3.00 -4.92
C PHE A 181 -5.50 2.93 -5.54
N SER A 182 -4.49 2.97 -4.70
CA SER A 182 -3.18 2.37 -4.99
C SER A 182 -3.24 0.87 -4.72
N VAL A 183 -2.56 0.05 -5.51
CA VAL A 183 -2.61 -1.41 -5.39
C VAL A 183 -1.23 -2.03 -5.53
N ILE A 184 -0.89 -2.94 -4.62
CA ILE A 184 0.44 -3.56 -4.54
C ILE A 184 0.36 -5.10 -4.66
N PRO A 185 0.08 -5.65 -5.86
CA PRO A 185 0.07 -7.09 -6.11
C PRO A 185 1.52 -7.62 -6.09
N GLY A 186 1.90 -8.30 -5.01
CA GLY A 186 3.22 -8.90 -4.89
C GLY A 186 3.32 -10.19 -5.70
N ASN A 187 4.41 -10.35 -6.45
CA ASN A 187 4.74 -11.60 -7.13
C ASN A 187 6.24 -11.72 -7.42
N THR A 188 6.73 -12.96 -7.59
CA THR A 188 8.11 -13.26 -8.02
C THR A 188 8.18 -13.91 -9.40
N ASN A 189 7.04 -14.33 -9.97
CA ASN A 189 6.96 -14.88 -11.32
C ASN A 189 6.89 -13.74 -12.33
N PRO A 190 7.86 -13.63 -13.27
CA PRO A 190 7.89 -12.56 -14.27
C PRO A 190 6.63 -12.45 -15.14
N GLU A 191 6.02 -13.59 -15.53
CA GLU A 191 4.79 -13.59 -16.33
C GLU A 191 3.61 -12.98 -15.56
N TRP A 192 3.50 -13.30 -14.27
CA TRP A 192 2.44 -12.73 -13.44
C TRP A 192 2.68 -11.25 -13.10
N ILE A 193 3.96 -10.85 -12.97
CA ILE A 193 4.29 -9.42 -12.82
C ILE A 193 3.84 -8.66 -14.07
N LYS A 194 4.12 -9.21 -15.27
CA LYS A 194 3.70 -8.64 -16.54
C LYS A 194 2.17 -8.60 -16.68
N GLU A 195 1.48 -9.67 -16.27
CA GLU A 195 0.03 -9.73 -16.22
C GLU A 195 -0.56 -8.64 -15.32
N ASN A 196 -0.02 -8.52 -14.10
CA ASN A 196 -0.49 -7.54 -13.10
C ASN A 196 -0.40 -6.09 -13.58
N ILE A 197 0.62 -5.73 -14.36
CA ILE A 197 0.78 -4.36 -14.89
C ILE A 197 -0.01 -4.14 -16.19
N SER A 198 -0.43 -5.20 -16.89
CA SER A 198 -1.15 -5.13 -18.17
C SER A 198 -2.65 -4.85 -17.98
N ILE A 199 -2.97 -3.76 -17.27
CA ILE A 199 -4.33 -3.38 -16.87
C ILE A 199 -4.73 -1.98 -17.34
N PHE A 200 -3.87 -1.30 -18.12
CA PHE A 200 -4.11 0.09 -18.54
C PHE A 200 -4.64 0.20 -19.97
N ASP A 201 -4.74 -0.90 -20.70
CA ASP A 201 -5.21 -1.00 -22.09
C ASP A 201 -6.73 -1.22 -22.21
N PHE A 202 -7.45 -1.31 -21.09
CA PHE A 202 -8.91 -1.45 -21.04
C PHE A 202 -9.51 -0.68 -19.86
N LYS A 203 -10.82 -0.55 -19.87
CA LYS A 203 -11.58 0.12 -18.80
C LYS A 203 -12.84 -0.68 -18.49
N LEU A 204 -13.15 -0.87 -17.22
CA LEU A 204 -14.44 -1.38 -16.75
C LEU A 204 -15.49 -0.29 -16.93
N ASP A 205 -16.64 -0.64 -17.49
CA ASP A 205 -17.75 0.29 -17.61
C ASP A 205 -18.51 0.45 -16.28
N GLU A 206 -19.53 1.30 -16.26
CA GLU A 206 -20.26 1.61 -15.04
C GLU A 206 -21.05 0.44 -14.48
N GLU A 207 -21.54 -0.46 -15.34
CA GLU A 207 -22.23 -1.68 -14.94
C GLU A 207 -21.24 -2.67 -14.29
N ASP A 208 -20.06 -2.85 -14.88
CA ASP A 208 -18.98 -3.66 -14.32
C ASP A 208 -18.56 -3.14 -12.94
N MET A 209 -18.35 -1.83 -12.83
CA MET A 209 -17.96 -1.19 -11.55
C MET A 209 -19.05 -1.35 -10.49
N LYS A 210 -20.32 -1.18 -10.85
CA LYS A 210 -21.45 -1.43 -9.94
C LYS A 210 -21.52 -2.88 -9.51
N THR A 211 -21.30 -3.79 -10.43
CA THR A 211 -21.25 -5.24 -10.14
C THR A 211 -20.12 -5.58 -9.21
N MET A 212 -18.91 -5.05 -9.45
CA MET A 212 -17.76 -5.26 -8.56
C MET A 212 -18.03 -4.69 -7.14
N ARG A 213 -18.64 -3.51 -7.04
CA ARG A 213 -19.04 -2.93 -5.74
C ARG A 213 -20.04 -3.79 -4.99
N SER A 214 -20.94 -4.49 -5.68
CA SER A 214 -21.93 -5.37 -5.05
C SER A 214 -21.34 -6.63 -4.41
N LEU A 215 -20.09 -6.97 -4.70
CA LEU A 215 -19.39 -8.12 -4.13
C LEU A 215 -18.91 -7.88 -2.69
N ASN A 216 -19.02 -6.66 -2.17
CA ASN A 216 -18.57 -6.33 -0.83
C ASN A 216 -19.31 -7.16 0.23
N GLN A 217 -18.56 -7.84 1.09
CA GLN A 217 -19.04 -8.68 2.18
C GLN A 217 -18.51 -8.22 3.53
N GLU A 218 -17.68 -7.16 3.56
CA GLU A 218 -16.86 -6.76 4.72
C GLU A 218 -16.04 -7.93 5.28
N LYS A 219 -15.71 -8.90 4.44
CA LYS A 219 -14.99 -10.12 4.80
C LYS A 219 -13.51 -9.95 4.58
N ARG A 220 -12.76 -9.77 5.66
CA ARG A 220 -11.29 -9.78 5.64
C ARG A 220 -10.75 -11.20 5.63
N PHE A 221 -9.61 -11.41 4.98
CA PHE A 221 -8.87 -12.67 5.03
C PHE A 221 -7.81 -12.68 6.13
N TYR A 222 -7.40 -11.52 6.59
CA TYR A 222 -6.43 -11.38 7.66
C TYR A 222 -7.05 -10.66 8.87
N ASN A 223 -7.08 -11.36 10.01
CA ASN A 223 -7.48 -10.78 11.29
C ASN A 223 -6.22 -10.41 12.08
N MET A 224 -5.99 -9.12 12.25
CA MET A 224 -5.01 -8.63 13.23
C MET A 224 -5.64 -8.70 14.61
N SER A 225 -5.47 -9.84 15.30
CA SER A 225 -5.81 -9.99 16.71
C SER A 225 -4.66 -9.56 17.59
#